data_e5a2f2508c7e2c26f0a4d95226d05231
#
_entry.id   e5a2f2508c7e2c26f0a4d95226d05231
#
_cell.length_a   1.000
_cell.length_b   1.000
_cell.length_c   1.000
_cell.angle_alpha   90.00
_cell.angle_beta   90.00
_cell.angle_gamma   90.00
#
_symmetry.space_group_name_H-M   'P 1'
#
loop_
_entity.id
_entity.type
_entity.pdbx_description
1 polymer ?
#
loop_
_entity_poly.entity_id
_entity_poly.type
_entity_poly.pdbx_seq_one_letter_code
_entity_poly.pdbx_strand_id
1 'polypeptide(L)'
;MERIIKRGDIYYAELNPVIGSEQGGTRPVLIISNDIGNKHSPTVIIAAITSRVHTKAKLPTHTAVSNYEGLDKDSVILLEQIRTIDKQRLKQYMGMMPNNIMARVDKALAISVALEKNENKCVKQVCGIDLHIGKMAAVFL
;
A
#
# COMPACT_ATOMS: atom_id res chain seq x y z
N MET A 1 -0.67 -15.16 23.48
CA MET A 1 -0.29 -13.74 23.50
C MET A 1 -0.33 -13.20 22.09
N GLU A 2 -0.99 -12.08 21.91
CA GLU A 2 -1.13 -11.53 20.58
C GLU A 2 0.12 -10.77 20.17
N ARG A 3 0.45 -10.93 18.91
CA ARG A 3 1.55 -10.18 18.34
C ARG A 3 1.19 -8.72 18.19
N ILE A 4 2.12 -7.84 18.50
CA ILE A 4 1.95 -6.41 18.24
C ILE A 4 2.09 -6.16 16.75
N ILE A 5 1.07 -5.56 16.16
CA ILE A 5 1.06 -5.28 14.72
C ILE A 5 1.92 -4.05 14.45
N LYS A 6 2.79 -4.16 13.45
CA LYS A 6 3.69 -3.09 13.09
C LYS A 6 3.61 -2.77 11.60
N ARG A 7 3.87 -1.52 11.27
CA ARG A 7 3.96 -1.11 9.88
C ARG A 7 5.03 -1.93 9.17
N GLY A 8 4.69 -2.46 8.02
CA GLY A 8 5.58 -3.36 7.27
C GLY A 8 5.31 -4.83 7.50
N ASP A 9 4.50 -5.18 8.49
CA ASP A 9 4.11 -6.56 8.70
C ASP A 9 3.24 -7.06 7.56
N ILE A 10 3.38 -8.34 7.25
CA ILE A 10 2.58 -9.04 6.25
C ILE A 10 1.70 -10.05 6.98
N TYR A 11 0.40 -10.00 6.71
CA TYR A 11 -0.57 -10.93 7.27
C TYR A 11 -1.44 -11.49 6.17
N TYR A 12 -1.93 -12.71 6.34
CA TYR A 12 -3.11 -13.12 5.59
C TYR A 12 -4.32 -12.41 6.17
N ALA A 13 -5.22 -11.98 5.32
CA ALA A 13 -6.44 -11.32 5.76
C ALA A 13 -7.60 -11.72 4.86
N GLU A 14 -8.78 -11.80 5.46
CA GLU A 14 -10.02 -12.05 4.72
C GLU A 14 -10.61 -10.71 4.31
N LEU A 15 -10.62 -10.44 3.03
CA LEU A 15 -11.02 -9.14 2.50
C LEU A 15 -12.45 -9.09 2.00
N ASN A 16 -13.12 -10.24 1.86
CA ASN A 16 -14.52 -10.22 1.43
C ASN A 16 -15.44 -9.70 2.54
N PRO A 17 -16.56 -9.09 2.20
CA PRO A 17 -17.07 -8.87 0.84
C PRO A 17 -16.43 -7.68 0.14
N VAL A 18 -16.34 -7.77 -1.17
CA VAL A 18 -15.82 -6.68 -2.01
C VAL A 18 -16.75 -6.50 -3.19
N ILE A 19 -16.55 -5.41 -3.93
CA ILE A 19 -17.37 -5.08 -5.11
C ILE A 19 -16.44 -4.89 -6.31
N GLY A 20 -16.81 -5.49 -7.41
CA GLY A 20 -16.16 -5.25 -8.71
C GLY A 20 -14.66 -5.55 -8.69
N SER A 21 -13.89 -4.54 -9.02
CA SER A 21 -12.44 -4.69 -9.20
C SER A 21 -11.63 -4.63 -7.91
N GLU A 22 -12.29 -4.52 -6.77
CA GLU A 22 -11.61 -4.53 -5.48
C GLU A 22 -10.98 -5.91 -5.25
N GLN A 23 -9.79 -5.89 -4.65
CA GLN A 23 -9.13 -7.15 -4.31
C GLN A 23 -9.84 -7.81 -3.15
N GLY A 24 -10.29 -9.05 -3.35
CA GLY A 24 -11.04 -9.78 -2.36
C GLY A 24 -10.42 -11.11 -2.02
N GLY A 25 -11.16 -11.91 -1.24
CA GLY A 25 -10.72 -13.21 -0.80
C GLY A 25 -9.71 -13.14 0.32
N THR A 26 -9.19 -14.31 0.69
CA THR A 26 -8.11 -14.41 1.67
C THR A 26 -6.79 -14.30 0.95
N ARG A 27 -6.00 -13.30 1.30
CA ARG A 27 -4.74 -13.02 0.63
C ARG A 27 -3.78 -12.27 1.53
N PRO A 28 -2.50 -12.24 1.17
CA PRO A 28 -1.55 -11.43 1.90
C PRO A 28 -1.89 -9.95 1.79
N VAL A 29 -1.69 -9.25 2.89
CA VAL A 29 -1.82 -7.80 2.94
C VAL A 29 -0.61 -7.22 3.67
N LEU A 30 -0.25 -6.00 3.31
CA LEU A 30 0.83 -5.27 3.95
C LEU A 30 0.24 -4.22 4.87
N ILE A 31 0.69 -4.18 6.11
CA ILE A 31 0.28 -3.15 7.07
C ILE A 31 1.01 -1.86 6.71
N ILE A 32 0.26 -0.81 6.38
CA ILE A 32 0.86 0.48 6.03
C ILE A 32 0.49 1.60 6.98
N SER A 33 -0.41 1.35 7.92
CA SER A 33 -0.76 2.35 8.94
C SER A 33 0.38 2.53 9.93
N ASN A 34 0.39 3.70 10.57
CA ASN A 34 1.43 4.05 11.54
C ASN A 34 1.34 3.19 12.80
N ASP A 35 2.45 3.06 13.51
CA ASP A 35 2.53 2.13 14.63
C ASP A 35 1.74 2.57 15.85
N ILE A 36 1.52 3.86 16.01
CA ILE A 36 0.67 4.33 17.09
C ILE A 36 -0.77 3.89 16.86
N GLY A 37 -1.26 4.09 15.63
CA GLY A 37 -2.57 3.61 15.24
C GLY A 37 -2.65 2.09 15.31
N ASN A 38 -1.63 1.41 14.84
CA ASN A 38 -1.60 -0.05 14.87
C ASN A 38 -1.72 -0.61 16.28
N LYS A 39 -1.19 0.10 17.26
CA LYS A 39 -1.25 -0.33 18.64
C LYS A 39 -2.61 -0.03 19.29
N HIS A 40 -3.16 1.13 19.01
CA HIS A 40 -4.30 1.64 19.78
C HIS A 40 -5.64 1.56 19.07
N SER A 41 -5.66 1.50 17.75
CA SER A 41 -6.90 1.46 16.99
C SER A 41 -7.41 0.03 16.82
N PRO A 42 -8.73 -0.19 16.77
CA PRO A 42 -9.27 -1.51 16.42
C PRO A 42 -9.10 -1.85 14.94
N THR A 43 -8.65 -0.91 14.13
CA THR A 43 -8.49 -1.08 12.69
C THR A 43 -7.05 -0.84 12.29
N VAL A 44 -6.71 -1.29 11.08
CA VAL A 44 -5.42 -1.01 10.43
C VAL A 44 -5.67 -0.63 8.99
N ILE A 45 -4.72 0.09 8.40
CA ILE A 45 -4.74 0.38 6.97
C ILE A 45 -3.80 -0.59 6.29
N ILE A 46 -4.30 -1.23 5.25
CA ILE A 46 -3.53 -2.25 4.52
C ILE A 46 -3.50 -1.95 3.03
N ALA A 47 -2.50 -2.52 2.37
CA ALA A 47 -2.44 -2.59 0.92
C ALA A 47 -2.53 -4.06 0.52
N ALA A 48 -3.34 -4.37 -0.48
CA ALA A 48 -3.49 -5.73 -0.94
C ALA A 48 -2.24 -6.18 -1.71
N ILE A 49 -1.92 -7.45 -1.58
CA ILE A 49 -0.81 -8.06 -2.30
C ILE A 49 -1.39 -9.14 -3.22
N THR A 50 -0.93 -9.16 -4.46
CA THR A 50 -1.36 -10.18 -5.43
C THR A 50 -0.16 -10.90 -6.02
N SER A 51 -0.33 -12.18 -6.31
CA SER A 51 0.67 -12.94 -7.04
C SER A 51 0.41 -12.95 -8.55
N ARG A 52 -0.59 -12.24 -9.02
CA ARG A 52 -0.95 -12.19 -10.44
C ARG A 52 -0.13 -11.14 -11.17
N VAL A 53 1.18 -11.31 -11.13
CA VAL A 53 2.10 -10.31 -11.68
C VAL A 53 2.01 -10.21 -13.20
N HIS A 54 1.64 -11.31 -13.87
CA HIS A 54 1.61 -11.35 -15.33
C HIS A 54 0.33 -10.77 -15.91
N THR A 55 -0.73 -10.68 -15.12
CA THR A 55 -2.03 -10.22 -15.60
C THR A 55 -2.34 -8.79 -15.18
N LYS A 56 -1.51 -8.21 -14.33
CA LYS A 56 -1.70 -6.83 -13.88
C LYS A 56 -0.81 -5.89 -14.66
N ALA A 57 -1.40 -4.82 -15.18
CA ALA A 57 -0.61 -3.75 -15.78
C ALA A 57 0.24 -3.11 -14.68
N LYS A 58 1.47 -2.78 -15.02
CA LYS A 58 2.33 -2.09 -14.07
C LYS A 58 1.92 -0.64 -13.97
N LEU A 59 1.65 -0.20 -12.76
CA LEU A 59 1.31 1.18 -12.47
C LEU A 59 2.37 1.77 -11.53
N PRO A 60 2.51 3.11 -11.51
CA PRO A 60 3.43 3.73 -10.55
C PRO A 60 3.05 3.46 -9.10
N THR A 61 1.81 3.04 -8.86
CA THR A 61 1.31 2.70 -7.54
C THR A 61 1.59 1.23 -7.16
N HIS A 62 2.26 0.49 -8.03
CA HIS A 62 2.62 -0.91 -7.77
C HIS A 62 4.05 -1.02 -7.26
N THR A 63 4.28 -1.93 -6.33
CA THR A 63 5.61 -2.27 -5.87
C THR A 63 5.81 -3.77 -6.05
N ALA A 64 6.73 -4.16 -6.93
CA ALA A 64 7.01 -5.56 -7.18
C ALA A 64 7.94 -6.12 -6.09
N VAL A 65 7.67 -7.33 -5.65
CA VAL A 65 8.47 -8.03 -4.66
C VAL A 65 8.75 -9.41 -5.20
N SER A 66 10.05 -9.74 -5.33
CA SER A 66 10.45 -11.03 -5.86
C SER A 66 10.64 -12.02 -4.73
N ASN A 67 9.80 -13.05 -4.74
CA ASN A 67 9.96 -14.25 -3.93
C ASN A 67 10.57 -14.02 -2.54
N TYR A 68 9.98 -13.13 -1.78
CA TYR A 68 10.45 -12.78 -0.46
C TYR A 68 9.93 -13.80 0.56
N GLU A 69 10.73 -14.06 1.58
CA GLU A 69 10.34 -14.90 2.71
C GLU A 69 8.99 -14.44 3.25
N GLY A 70 8.07 -15.37 3.40
CA GLY A 70 6.69 -15.07 3.79
C GLY A 70 5.75 -14.94 2.61
N LEU A 71 6.29 -14.73 1.41
CA LEU A 71 5.52 -14.70 0.18
C LEU A 71 6.11 -15.76 -0.74
N ASP A 72 5.36 -16.82 -0.98
CA ASP A 72 5.84 -17.97 -1.75
C ASP A 72 6.12 -17.68 -3.21
N LYS A 73 5.56 -16.61 -3.71
CA LYS A 73 5.61 -16.28 -5.13
C LYS A 73 6.00 -14.82 -5.32
N ASP A 74 6.51 -14.53 -6.49
CA ASP A 74 6.67 -13.15 -6.90
C ASP A 74 5.33 -12.45 -6.78
N SER A 75 5.33 -11.27 -6.22
CA SER A 75 4.11 -10.57 -5.83
C SER A 75 4.19 -9.10 -6.20
N VAL A 76 3.03 -8.48 -6.22
CA VAL A 76 2.91 -7.03 -6.42
C VAL A 76 2.07 -6.47 -5.27
N ILE A 77 2.59 -5.44 -4.64
CA ILE A 77 1.84 -4.70 -3.63
C ILE A 77 1.09 -3.59 -4.36
N LEU A 78 -0.21 -3.53 -4.15
CA LEU A 78 -1.10 -2.63 -4.90
C LEU A 78 -1.44 -1.43 -4.02
N LEU A 79 -0.71 -0.35 -4.17
CA LEU A 79 -0.92 0.82 -3.33
C LEU A 79 -2.14 1.65 -3.76
N GLU A 80 -2.78 1.30 -4.86
CA GLU A 80 -4.09 1.84 -5.20
C GLU A 80 -5.23 1.01 -4.58
N GLN A 81 -4.91 -0.16 -4.03
CA GLN A 81 -5.89 -1.03 -3.36
C GLN A 81 -5.64 -1.00 -1.86
N ILE A 82 -5.66 0.20 -1.31
CA ILE A 82 -5.51 0.37 0.13
C ILE A 82 -6.90 0.46 0.75
N ARG A 83 -7.01 -0.05 1.98
CA ARG A 83 -8.27 0.05 2.70
C ARG A 83 -8.04 -0.14 4.18
N THR A 84 -8.98 0.37 4.96
CA THR A 84 -9.02 0.15 6.39
C THR A 84 -9.81 -1.12 6.67
N ILE A 85 -9.23 -1.99 7.47
CA ILE A 85 -9.92 -3.22 7.87
C ILE A 85 -9.87 -3.35 9.39
N ASP A 86 -10.85 -4.06 9.94
CA ASP A 86 -10.83 -4.42 11.34
C ASP A 86 -9.71 -5.43 11.58
N LYS A 87 -9.06 -5.33 12.72
CA LYS A 87 -7.98 -6.27 13.07
C LYS A 87 -8.43 -7.72 13.09
N GLN A 88 -9.73 -7.96 13.32
CA GLN A 88 -10.26 -9.32 13.31
C GLN A 88 -10.16 -9.99 11.95
N ARG A 89 -10.00 -9.21 10.88
CA ARG A 89 -9.81 -9.78 9.54
C ARG A 89 -8.40 -10.34 9.34
N LEU A 90 -7.46 -9.94 10.19
CA LEU A 90 -6.08 -10.44 10.09
C LEU A 90 -6.02 -11.87 10.60
N LYS A 91 -5.37 -12.73 9.82
CA LYS A 91 -5.21 -14.13 10.16
C LYS A 91 -3.75 -14.39 10.51
N GLN A 92 -3.07 -15.21 9.75
CA GLN A 92 -1.72 -15.63 10.05
C GLN A 92 -0.71 -14.53 9.74
N TYR A 93 0.20 -14.31 10.68
CA TYR A 93 1.37 -13.46 10.44
C TYR A 93 2.32 -14.16 9.50
N MET A 94 2.82 -13.47 8.49
CA MET A 94 3.65 -14.06 7.45
C MET A 94 5.09 -13.55 7.44
N GLY A 95 5.36 -12.45 8.09
CA GLY A 95 6.70 -11.87 8.09
C GLY A 95 6.66 -10.37 7.99
N MET A 96 7.83 -9.77 7.84
CA MET A 96 7.96 -8.31 7.76
C MET A 96 8.68 -7.95 6.48
N MET A 97 8.17 -6.94 5.79
CA MET A 97 8.78 -6.44 4.57
C MET A 97 10.07 -5.71 4.88
N PRO A 98 11.15 -5.96 4.13
CA PRO A 98 12.42 -5.27 4.40
C PRO A 98 12.35 -3.78 4.07
N ASN A 99 13.23 -3.02 4.70
CA ASN A 99 13.20 -1.57 4.61
C ASN A 99 13.38 -1.04 3.20
N ASN A 100 14.19 -1.71 2.38
CA ASN A 100 14.39 -1.26 1.00
C ASN A 100 13.13 -1.38 0.19
N ILE A 101 12.32 -2.39 0.46
CA ILE A 101 11.03 -2.55 -0.20
C ILE A 101 10.04 -1.52 0.36
N MET A 102 10.06 -1.30 1.67
CA MET A 102 9.16 -0.32 2.29
C MET A 102 9.43 1.09 1.76
N ALA A 103 10.66 1.43 1.44
CA ALA A 103 10.96 2.72 0.81
C ALA A 103 10.25 2.86 -0.54
N ARG A 104 10.21 1.79 -1.31
CA ARG A 104 9.49 1.80 -2.59
C ARG A 104 7.97 1.83 -2.38
N VAL A 105 7.50 1.16 -1.36
CA VAL A 105 6.08 1.20 -0.97
C VAL A 105 5.69 2.63 -0.60
N ASP A 106 6.52 3.31 0.18
CA ASP A 106 6.23 4.67 0.60
C ASP A 106 6.08 5.60 -0.60
N LYS A 107 6.95 5.45 -1.59
CA LYS A 107 6.87 6.26 -2.80
C LYS A 107 5.60 5.95 -3.60
N ALA A 108 5.31 4.68 -3.78
CA ALA A 108 4.11 4.27 -4.51
C ALA A 108 2.84 4.73 -3.80
N LEU A 109 2.83 4.66 -2.48
CA LEU A 109 1.70 5.14 -1.68
C LEU A 109 1.52 6.64 -1.83
N ALA A 110 2.61 7.39 -1.76
CA ALA A 110 2.56 8.84 -1.92
C ALA A 110 1.99 9.23 -3.29
N ILE A 111 2.37 8.50 -4.34
CA ILE A 111 1.81 8.72 -5.67
C ILE A 111 0.32 8.37 -5.67
N SER A 112 -0.04 7.25 -5.05
CA SER A 112 -1.42 6.77 -5.06
C SER A 112 -2.40 7.78 -4.48
N VAL A 113 -1.98 8.51 -3.45
CA VAL A 113 -2.83 9.49 -2.78
C VAL A 113 -2.43 10.93 -3.10
N ALA A 114 -1.63 11.11 -4.14
CA ALA A 114 -1.24 12.43 -4.67
C ALA A 114 -0.43 13.28 -3.70
N LEU A 115 0.31 12.65 -2.81
CA LEU A 115 1.30 13.35 -1.98
C LEU A 115 2.61 13.55 -2.74
N GLU A 116 2.81 12.80 -3.81
CA GLU A 116 3.97 12.90 -4.66
C GLU A 116 3.51 12.71 -6.10
N LYS A 117 4.11 13.43 -7.02
CA LYS A 117 3.71 13.35 -8.41
C LYS A 117 4.45 12.25 -9.12
N ASN A 118 3.75 11.64 -10.08
CA ASN A 118 4.36 10.69 -10.97
C ASN A 118 5.02 11.46 -12.11
N GLU A 119 6.33 11.47 -12.13
CA GLU A 119 7.11 12.25 -13.08
C GLU A 119 7.07 11.71 -14.51
N ASN A 120 6.43 10.58 -14.72
CA ASN A 120 6.32 10.00 -16.05
C ASN A 120 5.17 10.52 -16.86
N LYS A 121 4.46 11.53 -16.36
CA LYS A 121 3.29 12.04 -17.03
C LYS A 121 3.44 13.51 -17.32
N CYS A 122 2.89 13.94 -18.40
CA CYS A 122 2.68 15.33 -18.81
C CYS A 122 3.32 16.36 -17.92
N VAL A 123 4.47 16.09 -17.58
CA VAL A 123 5.08 16.73 -16.46
C VAL A 123 5.33 18.19 -16.70
N LYS A 124 5.78 18.51 -17.89
CA LYS A 124 6.19 19.89 -18.14
C LYS A 124 5.07 20.87 -17.98
N GLN A 125 3.94 20.51 -18.53
CA GLN A 125 2.79 21.39 -18.49
C GLN A 125 2.26 21.53 -17.07
N VAL A 126 2.19 20.43 -16.40
CA VAL A 126 1.68 20.40 -15.05
C VAL A 126 2.64 21.05 -14.07
N CYS A 127 3.92 20.83 -14.28
CA CYS A 127 4.91 21.41 -13.37
C CYS A 127 4.93 22.92 -13.42
N GLY A 128 4.76 23.49 -14.61
CA GLY A 128 4.71 24.94 -14.72
C GLY A 128 3.58 25.54 -13.92
N ILE A 129 2.44 24.89 -13.96
CA ILE A 129 1.29 25.35 -13.20
C ILE A 129 1.49 25.07 -11.72
N ASP A 130 2.08 23.95 -11.41
CA ASP A 130 2.23 23.54 -10.03
C ASP A 130 3.16 24.40 -9.22
N LEU A 131 4.14 25.00 -9.86
CA LEU A 131 5.02 25.89 -9.13
C LEU A 131 4.25 27.04 -8.51
N HIS A 132 3.27 27.51 -9.24
CA HIS A 132 2.38 28.52 -8.71
C HIS A 132 1.44 27.97 -7.70
N ILE A 133 0.80 26.90 -8.07
CA ILE A 133 -0.21 26.27 -7.22
C ILE A 133 0.39 25.73 -5.97
N GLY A 134 1.63 25.25 -6.05
CA GLY A 134 2.30 24.74 -4.87
C GLY A 134 2.40 25.77 -3.78
N LYS A 135 2.70 26.99 -4.16
CA LYS A 135 2.72 28.08 -3.19
C LYS A 135 1.35 28.38 -2.66
N MET A 136 0.38 28.37 -3.55
CA MET A 136 -0.99 28.63 -3.15
C MET A 136 -1.53 27.54 -2.26
N ALA A 137 -1.21 26.30 -2.57
CA ALA A 137 -1.64 25.20 -1.74
C ALA A 137 -1.08 25.32 -0.33
N ALA A 138 0.15 25.76 -0.21
CA ALA A 138 0.74 25.97 1.10
C ALA A 138 -0.02 27.04 1.88
N VAL A 139 -0.56 28.03 1.16
CA VAL A 139 -1.37 29.06 1.78
C VAL A 139 -2.73 28.53 2.20
N PHE A 140 -3.30 27.68 1.38
CA PHE A 140 -4.61 27.11 1.68
C PHE A 140 -4.59 26.13 2.83
N LEU A 141 -3.48 25.50 3.00
CA LEU A 141 -3.34 24.52 4.05
C LEU A 141 -3.08 25.19 5.39
#